data_9c0bfac9b8b48f67389431a9aa513b19
#
_entry.id   9c0bfac9b8b48f67389431a9aa513b19
#
_cell.length_a   1.000
_cell.length_b   1.000
_cell.length_c   1.000
_cell.angle_alpha   90.00
_cell.angle_beta   90.00
_cell.angle_gamma   90.00
#
_symmetry.space_group_name_H-M   'P 1'
#
loop_
_entity.id
_entity.type
_entity.pdbx_description
1 polymer ?
#
loop_
_entity_poly.entity_id
_entity_poly.type
_entity_poly.pdbx_seq_one_letter_code
_entity_poly.pdbx_strand_id
1 'polypeptide(L)'
;MSLAGAAFAATACAANAHHSIAMFDRDHPVEVVGIVQEYRFSSPHAFIFLEVKGADARPVIWRLEGNNPNSLTWDGWSNKTLKPGDEVRLMIEPLRSGAPGGAWTPKKATFKDGRPIVVAH
;
A
#
# COMPACT_ATOMS: atom_id res chain seq x y z
N MET A 1 -44.54 -34.34 -15.74
CA MET A 1 -43.39 -34.33 -14.83
C MET A 1 -42.38 -33.34 -15.38
N SER A 2 -42.28 -32.18 -14.75
CA SER A 2 -41.36 -31.11 -15.17
C SER A 2 -40.22 -31.06 -14.20
N LEU A 3 -38.99 -31.16 -14.73
CA LEU A 3 -37.78 -30.96 -14.00
C LEU A 3 -37.25 -29.57 -14.34
N ALA A 4 -37.44 -28.63 -13.43
CA ALA A 4 -36.82 -27.31 -13.52
C ALA A 4 -35.45 -27.39 -12.88
N GLY A 5 -34.40 -27.42 -13.70
CA GLY A 5 -33.04 -27.26 -13.26
C GLY A 5 -32.72 -25.78 -13.13
N ALA A 6 -32.55 -25.30 -11.93
CA ALA A 6 -32.07 -23.95 -11.67
C ALA A 6 -30.56 -23.91 -11.83
N ALA A 7 -30.08 -23.29 -12.89
CA ALA A 7 -28.69 -22.94 -13.02
C ALA A 7 -28.42 -21.64 -12.23
N PHE A 8 -27.80 -21.73 -11.07
CA PHE A 8 -27.25 -20.60 -10.36
C PHE A 8 -25.83 -20.36 -10.87
N ALA A 9 -25.71 -19.39 -11.73
CA ALA A 9 -24.40 -18.94 -12.18
C ALA A 9 -23.76 -18.08 -11.10
N ALA A 10 -22.56 -18.48 -10.67
CA ALA A 10 -21.74 -17.77 -9.73
C ALA A 10 -21.17 -16.50 -10.37
N THR A 11 -21.65 -15.34 -9.96
CA THR A 11 -21.09 -14.02 -10.33
C THR A 11 -20.43 -13.31 -9.15
N ALA A 12 -19.81 -14.08 -8.23
CA ALA A 12 -19.27 -13.49 -7.02
C ALA A 12 -17.82 -12.99 -7.11
N CYS A 13 -17.06 -13.27 -8.21
CA CYS A 13 -15.63 -12.93 -8.28
C CYS A 13 -15.31 -11.51 -8.74
N ALA A 14 -16.22 -10.81 -9.42
CA ALA A 14 -15.93 -9.48 -9.97
C ALA A 14 -16.06 -8.34 -8.94
N ALA A 15 -16.83 -8.53 -7.88
CA ALA A 15 -17.11 -7.48 -6.89
C ALA A 15 -15.90 -7.15 -6.00
N ASN A 16 -15.04 -8.13 -5.70
CA ASN A 16 -13.91 -7.93 -4.80
C ASN A 16 -12.75 -7.12 -5.40
N ALA A 17 -12.55 -7.18 -6.72
CA ALA A 17 -11.50 -6.42 -7.39
C ALA A 17 -11.81 -4.92 -7.46
N HIS A 18 -13.08 -4.52 -7.56
CA HIS A 18 -13.50 -3.12 -7.59
C HIS A 18 -13.50 -2.47 -6.20
N HIS A 19 -13.70 -3.24 -5.13
CA HIS A 19 -13.68 -2.71 -3.77
C HIS A 19 -12.27 -2.30 -3.31
N SER A 20 -11.20 -2.96 -3.78
CA SER A 20 -9.83 -2.64 -3.36
C SER A 20 -9.36 -1.27 -3.83
N ILE A 21 -9.80 -0.81 -5.01
CA ILE A 21 -9.43 0.50 -5.56
C ILE A 21 -10.26 1.62 -4.92
N ALA A 22 -11.52 1.35 -4.61
CA ALA A 22 -12.43 2.32 -4.01
C ALA A 22 -12.09 2.66 -2.54
N MET A 23 -11.27 1.85 -1.87
CA MET A 23 -10.86 2.06 -0.49
C MET A 23 -10.00 3.30 -0.29
N PHE A 24 -9.25 3.70 -1.32
CA PHE A 24 -8.23 4.75 -1.22
C PHE A 24 -8.75 6.07 -1.73
N ASP A 25 -8.44 7.14 -1.01
CA ASP A 25 -8.77 8.51 -1.41
C ASP A 25 -7.64 9.07 -2.30
N ARG A 26 -7.81 8.90 -3.60
CA ARG A 26 -6.84 9.33 -4.60
C ARG A 26 -6.80 10.84 -4.81
N ASP A 27 -7.88 11.52 -4.46
CA ASP A 27 -8.02 12.96 -4.67
C ASP A 27 -7.32 13.77 -3.59
N HIS A 28 -7.04 13.14 -2.44
CA HIS A 28 -6.42 13.79 -1.29
C HIS A 28 -5.21 13.02 -0.79
N PRO A 29 -4.12 12.93 -1.59
CA PRO A 29 -2.89 12.27 -1.13
C PRO A 29 -2.29 13.02 0.06
N VAL A 30 -1.69 12.28 0.97
CA VAL A 30 -1.04 12.82 2.16
C VAL A 30 0.38 12.28 2.29
N GLU A 31 1.25 13.05 2.93
CA GLU A 31 2.58 12.59 3.30
C GLU A 31 2.55 11.93 4.67
N VAL A 32 3.18 10.76 4.76
CA VAL A 32 3.37 10.04 6.02
C VAL A 32 4.85 9.87 6.27
N VAL A 33 5.30 10.23 7.46
CA VAL A 33 6.69 10.10 7.89
C VAL A 33 6.76 9.12 9.04
N GLY A 34 7.67 8.15 8.95
CA GLY A 34 7.79 7.16 10.01
C GLY A 34 8.98 6.23 9.83
N ILE A 35 9.00 5.22 10.66
CA ILE A 35 10.05 4.20 10.72
C ILE A 35 9.49 2.90 10.18
N VAL A 36 10.20 2.30 9.21
CA VAL A 36 9.82 1.00 8.66
C VAL A 36 9.91 -0.06 9.74
N GLN A 37 8.80 -0.72 10.04
CA GLN A 37 8.74 -1.89 10.92
C GLN A 37 8.93 -3.18 10.14
N GLU A 38 8.32 -3.24 8.96
CA GLU A 38 8.38 -4.39 8.08
C GLU A 38 8.21 -3.94 6.64
N TYR A 39 8.94 -4.56 5.74
CA TYR A 39 8.81 -4.39 4.31
C TYR A 39 8.62 -5.77 3.68
N ARG A 40 7.49 -5.98 3.03
CA ARG A 40 7.16 -7.21 2.32
C ARG A 40 7.17 -6.96 0.83
N PHE A 41 8.11 -7.55 0.16
CA PHE A 41 8.21 -7.52 -1.30
C PHE A 41 7.65 -8.82 -1.87
N SER A 42 6.32 -8.96 -1.85
CA SER A 42 5.61 -10.19 -2.18
C SER A 42 4.38 -9.92 -3.06
N SER A 43 3.93 -10.96 -3.77
CA SER A 43 2.72 -10.92 -4.58
C SER A 43 1.48 -11.26 -3.74
N PRO A 44 0.30 -10.72 -4.06
CA PRO A 44 0.00 -9.86 -5.22
C PRO A 44 0.39 -8.40 -5.03
N HIS A 45 0.64 -7.94 -3.81
CA HIS A 45 1.01 -6.58 -3.48
C HIS A 45 2.14 -6.54 -2.47
N ALA A 46 3.06 -5.59 -2.65
CA ALA A 46 4.05 -5.28 -1.63
C ALA A 46 3.41 -4.46 -0.50
N PHE A 47 3.94 -4.59 0.70
CA PHE A 47 3.47 -3.83 1.87
C PHE A 47 4.63 -3.19 2.61
N ILE A 48 4.37 -1.99 3.12
CA ILE A 48 5.21 -1.33 4.10
C ILE A 48 4.38 -1.16 5.37
N PHE A 49 4.88 -1.68 6.49
CA PHE A 49 4.33 -1.40 7.81
C PHE A 49 5.18 -0.31 8.43
N LEU A 50 4.58 0.86 8.65
CA LEU A 50 5.27 2.07 9.03
C LEU A 50 4.81 2.49 10.44
N GLU A 51 5.77 2.65 11.35
CA GLU A 51 5.51 3.22 12.65
C GLU A 51 5.47 4.74 12.54
N VAL A 52 4.32 5.32 12.84
CA VAL A 52 4.07 6.76 12.75
C VAL A 52 3.66 7.26 14.14
N LYS A 53 4.16 8.41 14.53
CA LYS A 53 3.70 9.05 15.78
C LYS A 53 2.28 9.56 15.58
N GLY A 54 1.36 9.09 16.42
CA GLY A 54 0.00 9.61 16.48
C GLY A 54 -0.07 11.01 17.11
N ALA A 55 -1.27 11.59 17.12
CA ALA A 55 -1.51 12.93 17.67
C ALA A 55 -1.16 13.06 19.16
N ASP A 56 -1.21 11.96 19.90
CA ASP A 56 -0.85 11.85 21.32
C ASP A 56 0.60 11.37 21.55
N ALA A 57 1.45 11.41 20.52
CA ALA A 57 2.82 10.92 20.48
C ALA A 57 2.96 9.38 20.64
N ARG A 58 1.87 8.63 20.75
CA ARG A 58 1.90 7.17 20.76
C ARG A 58 2.15 6.63 19.36
N PRO A 59 2.99 5.59 19.20
CA PRO A 59 3.21 5.00 17.89
C PRO A 59 1.96 4.29 17.38
N VAL A 60 1.69 4.50 16.10
CA VAL A 60 0.61 3.81 15.38
C VAL A 60 1.22 3.15 14.15
N ILE A 61 0.90 1.88 13.93
CA ILE A 61 1.37 1.16 12.75
C ILE A 61 0.41 1.41 11.59
N TRP A 62 0.96 1.98 10.53
CA TRP A 62 0.25 2.19 9.27
C TRP A 62 0.56 1.04 8.31
N ARG A 63 -0.48 0.45 7.75
CA ARG A 63 -0.35 -0.59 6.73
C ARG A 63 -0.49 0.04 5.35
N LEU A 64 0.62 0.09 4.62
CA LEU A 64 0.69 0.73 3.32
C LEU A 64 0.84 -0.32 2.22
N GLU A 65 -0.13 -0.32 1.31
CA GLU A 65 -0.18 -1.23 0.17
C GLU A 65 0.53 -0.60 -1.02
N GLY A 66 1.38 -1.35 -1.68
CA GLY A 66 2.06 -0.95 -2.90
C GLY A 66 1.62 -1.76 -4.11
N ASN A 67 2.26 -1.50 -5.23
CA ASN A 67 2.08 -2.28 -6.43
C ASN A 67 2.63 -3.71 -6.26
N ASN A 68 2.36 -4.56 -7.23
CA ASN A 68 2.98 -5.89 -7.26
C ASN A 68 4.50 -5.78 -7.47
N PRO A 69 5.28 -6.81 -7.06
CA PRO A 69 6.72 -6.79 -7.17
C PRO A 69 7.26 -6.57 -8.58
N ASN A 70 6.59 -7.09 -9.61
CA ASN A 70 7.03 -6.88 -10.99
C ASN A 70 6.99 -5.40 -11.39
N SER A 71 5.88 -4.71 -11.10
CA SER A 71 5.77 -3.27 -11.35
C SER A 71 6.81 -2.48 -10.56
N LEU A 72 7.02 -2.82 -9.30
CA LEU A 72 8.01 -2.15 -8.44
C LEU A 72 9.44 -2.37 -8.94
N THR A 73 9.75 -3.54 -9.47
CA THR A 73 11.06 -3.82 -10.06
C THR A 73 11.34 -2.91 -11.25
N TRP A 74 10.35 -2.62 -12.08
CA TRP A 74 10.48 -1.65 -13.17
C TRP A 74 10.77 -0.24 -12.66
N ASP A 75 10.27 0.10 -11.49
CA ASP A 75 10.55 1.37 -10.82
C ASP A 75 11.87 1.35 -10.01
N GLY A 76 12.64 0.28 -10.10
CA GLY A 76 13.94 0.14 -9.43
C GLY A 76 13.90 -0.41 -8.00
N TRP A 77 12.73 -0.86 -7.56
CA TRP A 77 12.58 -1.43 -6.22
C TRP A 77 12.90 -2.93 -6.19
N SER A 78 13.38 -3.41 -5.06
CA SER A 78 13.65 -4.83 -4.80
C SER A 78 13.32 -5.16 -3.35
N ASN A 79 13.47 -6.43 -2.99
CA ASN A 79 13.31 -6.86 -1.60
C ASN A 79 14.35 -6.27 -0.64
N LYS A 80 15.41 -5.64 -1.18
CA LYS A 80 16.49 -5.00 -0.40
C LYS A 80 16.35 -3.47 -0.31
N THR A 81 15.33 -2.90 -0.94
CA THR A 81 15.17 -1.45 -1.04
C THR A 81 14.94 -0.80 0.32
N LEU A 82 14.15 -1.41 1.15
CA LEU A 82 13.88 -0.97 2.52
C LEU A 82 14.18 -2.09 3.51
N LYS A 83 14.52 -1.70 4.73
CA LYS A 83 14.71 -2.60 5.85
C LYS A 83 14.11 -2.01 7.13
N PRO A 84 13.77 -2.85 8.11
CA PRO A 84 13.35 -2.35 9.42
C PRO A 84 14.32 -1.33 9.99
N GLY A 85 13.80 -0.24 10.54
CA GLY A 85 14.58 0.87 11.08
C GLY A 85 14.82 2.02 10.11
N ASP A 86 14.58 1.84 8.81
CA ASP A 86 14.70 2.95 7.86
C ASP A 86 13.66 4.03 8.17
N GLU A 87 14.10 5.30 8.20
CA GLU A 87 13.22 6.45 8.36
C GLU A 87 12.86 7.01 6.98
N VAL A 88 11.58 7.05 6.67
CA VAL A 88 11.09 7.38 5.32
C VAL A 88 9.96 8.41 5.34
N ARG A 89 9.83 9.10 4.20
CA ARG A 89 8.68 9.94 3.85
C ARG A 89 8.00 9.33 2.64
N LEU A 90 6.72 9.02 2.77
CA LEU A 90 5.95 8.38 1.71
C LEU A 90 4.74 9.22 1.40
N MET A 91 4.51 9.47 0.11
CA MET A 91 3.24 10.00 -0.35
C MET A 91 2.27 8.84 -0.51
N ILE A 92 1.13 8.94 0.12
CA ILE A 92 0.11 7.89 0.12
C ILE A 92 -1.26 8.43 -0.29
N GLU A 93 -2.08 7.54 -0.82
CA GLU A 93 -3.51 7.70 -0.94
C GLU A 93 -4.14 7.07 0.31
N PRO A 94 -4.67 7.86 1.26
CA PRO A 94 -5.12 7.32 2.53
C PRO A 94 -6.38 6.47 2.39
N LEU A 95 -6.63 5.60 3.35
CA LEU A 95 -7.90 4.88 3.42
C LEU A 95 -9.05 5.86 3.66
N ARG A 96 -10.12 5.74 2.88
CA ARG A 96 -11.33 6.55 3.05
C ARG A 96 -12.00 6.37 4.41
N SER A 97 -11.80 5.21 5.02
CA SER A 97 -12.33 4.91 6.35
C SER A 97 -11.70 5.74 7.48
N GLY A 98 -10.55 6.37 7.22
CA GLY A 98 -9.76 7.03 8.25
C GLY A 98 -8.89 6.09 9.09
N ALA A 99 -8.93 4.79 8.83
CA ALA A 99 -8.03 3.83 9.48
C ALA A 99 -6.56 4.12 9.09
N PRO A 100 -5.58 3.78 9.94
CA PRO A 100 -4.16 4.02 9.67
C PRO A 100 -3.67 3.10 8.54
N GLY A 101 -3.64 3.63 7.33
CA GLY A 101 -3.27 2.89 6.13
C GLY A 101 -3.52 3.65 4.85
N GLY A 102 -3.11 3.06 3.75
CA GLY A 102 -3.26 3.65 2.43
C GLY A 102 -2.46 2.91 1.39
N ALA A 103 -2.42 3.48 0.19
CA ALA A 103 -1.58 3.01 -0.90
C ALA A 103 -0.39 3.97 -1.08
N TRP A 104 0.82 3.45 -1.10
CA TRP A 104 2.02 4.27 -1.26
C TRP A 104 2.47 4.34 -2.72
N THR A 105 3.10 5.48 -3.06
CA THR A 105 3.57 5.76 -4.42
C THR A 105 5.09 5.69 -4.48
N PRO A 106 5.67 4.77 -5.27
CA PRO A 106 7.11 4.56 -5.29
C PRO A 106 7.92 5.77 -5.80
N LYS A 107 7.37 6.55 -6.72
CA LYS A 107 8.10 7.66 -7.36
C LYS A 107 8.37 8.85 -6.45
N LYS A 108 7.61 9.01 -5.38
CA LYS A 108 7.72 10.14 -4.45
C LYS A 108 8.21 9.71 -3.07
N ALA A 109 8.78 8.53 -2.97
CA ALA A 109 9.31 7.98 -1.73
C ALA A 109 10.72 8.47 -1.48
N THR A 110 10.97 9.04 -0.32
CA THR A 110 12.30 9.48 0.11
C THR A 110 12.65 8.94 1.48
N PHE A 111 13.95 8.90 1.79
CA PHE A 111 14.39 8.80 3.16
C PHE A 111 14.06 10.11 3.90
N LYS A 112 14.10 10.08 5.22
CA LYS A 112 13.78 11.24 6.06
C LYS A 112 14.67 12.45 5.74
N ASP A 113 15.92 12.24 5.33
CA ASP A 113 16.85 13.29 4.94
C ASP A 113 16.60 13.89 3.54
N GLY A 114 15.58 13.39 2.83
CA GLY A 114 15.18 13.88 1.50
C GLY A 114 15.82 13.14 0.33
N ARG A 115 16.78 12.24 0.57
CA ARG A 115 17.35 11.43 -0.53
C ARG A 115 16.28 10.52 -1.10
N PRO A 116 16.16 10.41 -2.45
CA PRO A 116 15.27 9.43 -3.05
C PRO A 116 15.60 8.01 -2.58
N ILE A 117 14.59 7.21 -2.29
CA ILE A 117 14.79 5.79 -1.94
C ILE A 117 15.32 5.03 -3.15
N VAL A 118 14.81 5.37 -4.34
CA VAL A 118 15.29 4.86 -5.62
C VAL A 118 15.58 6.02 -6.54
N VAL A 119 16.78 6.05 -7.10
CA VAL A 119 17.16 7.06 -8.10
C VAL A 119 16.64 6.62 -9.45
N ALA A 120 15.83 7.47 -10.09
CA ALA A 120 15.38 7.23 -11.46
C ALA A 120 16.58 7.32 -12.43
N HIS A 121 16.71 6.34 -13.29
CA HIS A 121 17.70 6.31 -14.38
C HIS A 121 17.15 6.97 -15.64
#